data_95505beb1efd19d9565936a15ea04a81
#
_entry.id   95505beb1efd19d9565936a15ea04a81
#
_cell.length_a   1.000
_cell.length_b   1.000
_cell.length_c   1.000
_cell.angle_alpha   90.00
_cell.angle_beta   90.00
_cell.angle_gamma   90.00
#
_symmetry.space_group_name_H-M   'P 1'
#
loop_
_entity.id
_entity.type
_entity.pdbx_description
1 polymer ?
#
loop_
_entity_poly.entity_id
_entity_poly.type
_entity_poly.pdbx_seq_one_letter_code
_entity_poly.pdbx_strand_id
1 'polypeptide(L)'
;MEQLYTRWGRELDREMPLSEYPRPQMVRDSYVCLNGIWEYAIYPTGRTFEGYEGDIVVPFSPESLLSGVGRSVTPEDTLYYRKKFSFTKTGDRVLLHFGAVDYKCEVSVNGTCFGTHTGGYFPFEIDITKALIDGENEITLKVTDPSEMGSQASGKQTSKRGNIWYTPQSGIWQTVWLEEVPENYIKSLKITPDIDSDTLKVEIDSVGNIGDVTVIALDGERVLCSASTTAGSAVLKITDYEKWTPENPKLYDLVVKSASDEVKSYFGMRKFGIGKDKDGFTRLILNNEPYFQNGLLDQGYWSDGMYTAPSDEALIYDIQTMKDMGFNMLRKHIKIEPLRWYYHCDRLGMLVWQDMINGGDVYYQAATTILPAFALATGLKKTLGVKDTKENYKLFSRLDEKGRDEYYVDAERMINCLYNTVSICLWVPFNEGWGQFDSVKAAEFFREKDPTRVIDHASGWHDQGAGDVNSFHIYFTPFIFPKYGKNDDRAICLTEFGGYSMSIDGHRFNTDKTFGYRIYNSKDALEKALHTLYIKRLKPLITKKGLSALVYTEVRDVEEETNGLLTYDREIVKVDVDFMKNINDQMKL
;
A
#
# COMPACT_ATOMS: atom_id res chain seq x y z
N MET A 1 -9.29 26.57 4.87
CA MET A 1 -8.80 25.51 3.96
C MET A 1 -9.69 25.50 2.74
N GLU A 2 -9.10 25.49 1.56
CA GLU A 2 -9.86 25.40 0.33
C GLU A 2 -10.39 23.97 0.15
N GLN A 3 -11.62 23.82 -0.34
CA GLN A 3 -12.16 22.50 -0.70
C GLN A 3 -11.59 22.15 -2.08
N LEU A 4 -10.61 21.27 -2.10
CA LEU A 4 -9.94 20.82 -3.31
C LEU A 4 -10.57 19.52 -3.81
N TYR A 5 -11.44 19.60 -4.79
CA TYR A 5 -11.95 18.43 -5.50
C TYR A 5 -11.04 18.06 -6.66
N THR A 6 -10.78 16.78 -6.83
CA THR A 6 -10.22 16.24 -8.07
C THR A 6 -11.29 16.30 -9.18
N ARG A 7 -10.88 16.20 -10.45
CA ARG A 7 -11.85 16.11 -11.57
C ARG A 7 -12.78 14.90 -11.44
N TRP A 8 -12.27 13.77 -10.98
CA TRP A 8 -13.08 12.55 -10.75
C TRP A 8 -14.03 12.70 -9.56
N GLY A 9 -13.63 13.38 -8.50
CA GLY A 9 -14.51 13.64 -7.37
C GLY A 9 -15.66 14.60 -7.70
N ARG A 10 -15.47 15.53 -8.65
CA ARG A 10 -16.57 16.38 -9.16
C ARG A 10 -17.62 15.58 -9.96
N GLU A 11 -17.21 14.47 -10.56
CA GLU A 11 -18.04 13.63 -11.43
C GLU A 11 -18.47 12.32 -10.72
N LEU A 12 -18.27 12.22 -9.41
CA LEU A 12 -18.53 11.02 -8.63
C LEU A 12 -20.00 10.59 -8.73
N ASP A 13 -20.23 9.34 -9.18
CA ASP A 13 -21.52 8.68 -9.00
C ASP A 13 -21.68 8.26 -7.53
N ARG A 14 -22.50 9.01 -6.80
CA ARG A 14 -22.73 8.77 -5.36
C ARG A 14 -23.56 7.52 -5.07
N GLU A 15 -24.32 7.03 -6.04
CA GLU A 15 -25.14 5.83 -5.87
C GLU A 15 -24.31 4.55 -6.02
N MET A 16 -23.28 4.57 -6.88
CA MET A 16 -22.47 3.39 -7.19
C MET A 16 -20.96 3.72 -7.37
N PRO A 17 -20.29 4.35 -6.37
CA PRO A 17 -18.87 4.66 -6.46
C PRO A 17 -18.02 3.39 -6.38
N LEU A 18 -16.90 3.33 -7.10
CA LEU A 18 -15.93 2.22 -7.02
C LEU A 18 -16.59 0.84 -7.12
N SER A 19 -17.43 0.66 -8.14
CA SER A 19 -18.23 -0.55 -8.34
C SER A 19 -17.46 -1.70 -8.97
N GLU A 20 -16.21 -1.51 -9.36
CA GLU A 20 -15.37 -2.54 -9.95
C GLU A 20 -15.08 -3.66 -8.93
N TYR A 21 -14.90 -4.88 -9.45
CA TYR A 21 -14.59 -6.02 -8.58
C TYR A 21 -13.31 -5.78 -7.78
N PRO A 22 -13.36 -5.82 -6.43
CA PRO A 22 -12.27 -5.32 -5.58
C PRO A 22 -11.09 -6.27 -5.42
N ARG A 23 -11.23 -7.57 -5.75
CA ARG A 23 -10.18 -8.61 -5.61
C ARG A 23 -9.77 -9.21 -6.95
N PRO A 24 -9.00 -8.52 -7.82
CA PRO A 24 -8.71 -8.99 -9.18
C PRO A 24 -8.04 -10.38 -9.27
N GLN A 25 -7.47 -10.88 -8.17
CA GLN A 25 -6.85 -12.22 -8.10
C GLN A 25 -7.72 -13.29 -7.45
N MET A 26 -9.00 -13.00 -7.21
CA MET A 26 -9.97 -13.93 -6.62
C MET A 26 -11.38 -13.67 -7.19
N VAL A 27 -11.49 -13.52 -8.52
CA VAL A 27 -12.72 -13.07 -9.18
C VAL A 27 -13.76 -14.19 -9.24
N ARG A 28 -14.99 -13.87 -8.78
CA ARG A 28 -16.21 -14.65 -8.95
C ARG A 28 -17.29 -13.82 -9.64
N ASP A 29 -18.20 -14.48 -10.33
CA ASP A 29 -19.27 -13.81 -11.06
C ASP A 29 -20.46 -13.41 -10.14
N SER A 30 -20.48 -13.91 -8.88
CA SER A 30 -21.56 -13.68 -7.89
C SER A 30 -21.44 -12.36 -7.10
N TYR A 31 -20.69 -11.39 -7.61
CA TYR A 31 -20.40 -10.11 -6.95
C TYR A 31 -21.59 -9.15 -6.91
N VAL A 32 -21.88 -8.61 -5.73
CA VAL A 32 -22.85 -7.52 -5.53
C VAL A 32 -22.20 -6.39 -4.72
N CYS A 33 -21.98 -5.24 -5.35
CA CYS A 33 -21.44 -4.05 -4.70
C CYS A 33 -22.47 -3.45 -3.73
N LEU A 34 -22.05 -3.11 -2.52
CA LEU A 34 -22.87 -2.42 -1.51
C LEU A 34 -22.40 -0.99 -1.23
N ASN A 35 -21.49 -0.46 -2.01
CA ASN A 35 -21.09 0.94 -1.93
C ASN A 35 -22.28 1.89 -2.19
N GLY A 36 -22.03 3.19 -2.14
CA GLY A 36 -23.03 4.21 -2.37
C GLY A 36 -23.65 4.75 -1.08
N ILE A 37 -24.91 5.11 -1.12
CA ILE A 37 -25.57 5.79 0.00
C ILE A 37 -25.85 4.83 1.15
N TRP A 38 -25.36 5.19 2.34
CA TRP A 38 -25.66 4.58 3.63
C TRP A 38 -26.16 5.64 4.59
N GLU A 39 -26.83 5.26 5.66
CA GLU A 39 -27.13 6.18 6.76
C GLU A 39 -26.00 6.15 7.79
N TYR A 40 -25.72 7.28 8.44
CA TYR A 40 -24.71 7.39 9.49
C TYR A 40 -25.19 8.18 10.70
N ALA A 41 -24.49 7.99 11.84
CA ALA A 41 -24.55 8.86 12.99
C ALA A 41 -23.20 8.86 13.74
N ILE A 42 -22.86 9.98 14.38
CA ILE A 42 -21.63 10.11 15.20
C ILE A 42 -22.03 10.62 16.58
N TYR A 43 -21.90 9.78 17.60
CA TYR A 43 -22.23 10.11 18.98
C TYR A 43 -21.03 9.90 19.90
N PRO A 44 -20.90 10.70 20.98
CA PRO A 44 -19.95 10.40 22.05
C PRO A 44 -20.11 8.96 22.54
N THR A 45 -19.00 8.26 22.73
CA THR A 45 -18.98 6.87 23.19
C THR A 45 -19.71 6.73 24.55
N GLY A 46 -20.61 5.77 24.64
CA GLY A 46 -21.46 5.56 25.83
C GLY A 46 -22.76 6.35 25.82
N ARG A 47 -22.96 7.29 24.91
CA ARG A 47 -24.29 7.91 24.69
C ARG A 47 -25.25 6.91 24.07
N THR A 48 -26.50 6.95 24.47
CA THR A 48 -27.55 6.14 23.85
C THR A 48 -27.73 6.55 22.40
N PHE A 49 -27.83 5.56 21.51
CA PHE A 49 -28.14 5.80 20.10
C PHE A 49 -29.58 6.32 19.96
N GLU A 50 -29.74 7.50 19.37
CA GLU A 50 -31.03 8.18 19.20
C GLU A 50 -31.56 8.15 17.75
N GLY A 51 -30.79 7.61 16.82
CA GLY A 51 -31.14 7.51 15.40
C GLY A 51 -30.01 7.97 14.49
N TYR A 52 -30.19 7.80 13.20
CA TYR A 52 -29.24 8.26 12.19
C TYR A 52 -29.37 9.76 11.96
N GLU A 53 -28.24 10.42 11.70
CA GLU A 53 -28.14 11.88 11.52
C GLU A 53 -28.28 12.30 10.04
N GLY A 54 -28.03 11.38 9.11
CA GLY A 54 -28.08 11.67 7.68
C GLY A 54 -27.45 10.56 6.82
N ASP A 55 -27.11 10.93 5.60
CA ASP A 55 -26.54 10.03 4.60
C ASP A 55 -25.02 10.23 4.47
N ILE A 56 -24.31 9.13 4.22
CA ILE A 56 -22.89 9.07 3.91
C ILE A 56 -22.65 8.24 2.65
N VAL A 57 -21.73 8.67 1.80
CA VAL A 57 -21.31 7.91 0.62
C VAL A 57 -20.18 6.95 0.99
N VAL A 58 -20.47 5.65 1.09
CA VAL A 58 -19.48 4.59 1.28
C VAL A 58 -18.84 4.25 -0.07
N PRO A 59 -17.50 4.08 -0.17
CA PRO A 59 -16.55 3.88 0.91
C PRO A 59 -15.70 5.12 1.27
N PHE A 60 -16.29 6.27 1.35
CA PHE A 60 -15.56 7.48 1.76
C PHE A 60 -15.73 7.73 3.25
N SER A 61 -14.59 7.95 3.95
CA SER A 61 -14.60 8.23 5.39
C SER A 61 -15.35 9.53 5.72
N PRO A 62 -15.99 9.65 6.89
CA PRO A 62 -16.80 10.83 7.24
C PRO A 62 -16.02 12.15 7.22
N GLU A 63 -14.71 12.12 7.37
CA GLU A 63 -13.82 13.29 7.30
C GLU A 63 -13.64 13.82 5.86
N SER A 64 -13.80 12.95 4.87
CA SER A 64 -13.57 13.27 3.46
C SER A 64 -14.68 14.14 2.86
N LEU A 65 -14.35 14.92 1.82
CA LEU A 65 -15.34 15.72 1.08
C LEU A 65 -16.35 14.82 0.33
N LEU A 66 -15.86 13.71 -0.25
CA LEU A 66 -16.68 12.80 -1.07
C LEU A 66 -17.70 12.02 -0.26
N SER A 67 -17.51 11.85 1.03
CA SER A 67 -18.51 11.22 1.91
C SER A 67 -19.81 12.02 1.99
N GLY A 68 -19.72 13.36 1.79
CA GLY A 68 -20.84 14.29 2.00
C GLY A 68 -21.06 14.69 3.46
N VAL A 69 -20.26 14.17 4.40
CA VAL A 69 -20.35 14.44 5.85
C VAL A 69 -19.40 15.56 6.26
N GLY A 70 -18.10 15.43 5.94
CA GLY A 70 -17.09 16.45 6.25
C GLY A 70 -16.87 16.68 7.75
N ARG A 71 -17.06 15.65 8.58
CA ARG A 71 -16.99 15.72 10.05
C ARG A 71 -15.96 14.71 10.57
N SER A 72 -15.04 15.19 11.41
CA SER A 72 -14.07 14.32 12.08
C SER A 72 -14.72 13.43 13.14
N VAL A 73 -14.26 12.20 13.21
CA VAL A 73 -14.53 11.25 14.30
C VAL A 73 -13.35 11.29 15.24
N THR A 74 -13.61 11.43 16.54
CA THR A 74 -12.57 11.47 17.56
C THR A 74 -12.50 10.15 18.33
N PRO A 75 -11.41 9.87 19.08
CA PRO A 75 -11.31 8.66 19.89
C PRO A 75 -12.43 8.50 20.93
N GLU A 76 -13.11 9.59 21.29
CA GLU A 76 -14.24 9.62 22.21
C GLU A 76 -15.58 9.39 21.52
N ASP A 77 -15.62 9.28 20.19
CA ASP A 77 -16.83 9.09 19.42
C ASP A 77 -17.07 7.63 19.04
N THR A 78 -18.31 7.32 18.73
CA THR A 78 -18.75 6.09 18.08
C THR A 78 -19.47 6.45 16.79
N LEU A 79 -19.02 5.90 15.68
CA LEU A 79 -19.60 6.06 14.35
C LEU A 79 -20.51 4.87 14.07
N TYR A 80 -21.74 5.14 13.66
CA TYR A 80 -22.74 4.15 13.30
C TYR A 80 -23.04 4.23 11.82
N TYR A 81 -23.22 3.06 11.18
CA TYR A 81 -23.63 2.94 9.79
C TYR A 81 -24.86 2.04 9.68
N ARG A 82 -25.69 2.30 8.66
CA ARG A 82 -26.76 1.41 8.23
C ARG A 82 -26.87 1.38 6.72
N LYS A 83 -27.01 0.17 6.16
CA LYS A 83 -27.38 -0.08 4.76
C LYS A 83 -28.59 -0.99 4.70
N LYS A 84 -29.63 -0.55 4.00
CA LYS A 84 -30.73 -1.40 3.56
C LYS A 84 -30.50 -1.83 2.13
N PHE A 85 -30.73 -3.10 1.84
CA PHE A 85 -30.54 -3.66 0.50
C PHE A 85 -31.50 -4.83 0.26
N SER A 86 -31.94 -5.00 -0.99
CA SER A 86 -32.73 -6.15 -1.37
C SER A 86 -31.83 -7.24 -1.90
N PHE A 87 -31.99 -8.46 -1.40
CA PHE A 87 -31.20 -9.61 -1.81
C PHE A 87 -32.07 -10.87 -1.83
N THR A 88 -31.87 -11.73 -2.83
CA THR A 88 -32.48 -13.06 -2.91
C THR A 88 -31.35 -14.06 -3.07
N LYS A 89 -31.19 -14.93 -2.10
CA LYS A 89 -30.11 -15.92 -2.09
C LYS A 89 -30.34 -16.97 -3.18
N THR A 90 -29.33 -17.21 -4.00
CA THR A 90 -29.33 -18.24 -5.06
C THR A 90 -28.27 -19.32 -4.83
N GLY A 91 -27.19 -19.00 -4.10
CA GLY A 91 -26.12 -19.91 -3.72
C GLY A 91 -26.30 -20.54 -2.34
N ASP A 92 -25.37 -21.36 -1.91
CA ASP A 92 -25.41 -22.04 -0.61
C ASP A 92 -25.05 -21.10 0.53
N ARG A 93 -23.99 -20.29 0.36
CA ARG A 93 -23.51 -19.32 1.34
C ARG A 93 -23.42 -17.93 0.74
N VAL A 94 -23.57 -16.92 1.60
CA VAL A 94 -23.37 -15.51 1.27
C VAL A 94 -22.32 -14.93 2.20
N LEU A 95 -21.25 -14.44 1.62
CA LEU A 95 -20.16 -13.78 2.33
C LEU A 95 -20.29 -12.26 2.19
N LEU A 96 -20.30 -11.56 3.32
CA LEU A 96 -20.21 -10.10 3.38
C LEU A 96 -18.74 -9.73 3.58
N HIS A 97 -18.21 -8.95 2.65
CA HIS A 97 -16.83 -8.52 2.65
C HIS A 97 -16.70 -7.02 2.91
N PHE A 98 -15.68 -6.63 3.65
CA PHE A 98 -15.20 -5.27 3.81
C PHE A 98 -13.74 -5.21 3.35
N GLY A 99 -13.41 -4.27 2.48
CA GLY A 99 -12.04 -4.05 2.06
C GLY A 99 -11.17 -3.47 3.18
N ALA A 100 -11.71 -2.51 3.94
CA ALA A 100 -11.12 -2.01 5.19
C ALA A 100 -12.13 -1.17 5.97
N VAL A 101 -12.06 -1.24 7.30
CA VAL A 101 -12.82 -0.40 8.24
C VAL A 101 -11.87 0.04 9.37
N ASP A 102 -11.59 1.32 9.50
CA ASP A 102 -10.72 1.89 10.54
C ASP A 102 -11.54 2.29 11.77
N TYR A 103 -11.27 1.83 12.95
CA TYR A 103 -10.28 0.83 13.35
C TYR A 103 -10.94 -0.45 13.90
N LYS A 104 -11.90 -0.33 14.85
CA LYS A 104 -12.61 -1.43 15.48
C LYS A 104 -14.09 -1.36 15.15
N CYS A 105 -14.64 -2.38 14.49
CA CYS A 105 -16.05 -2.41 14.14
C CYS A 105 -16.77 -3.66 14.62
N GLU A 106 -18.02 -3.47 15.07
CA GLU A 106 -18.99 -4.53 15.32
C GLU A 106 -19.98 -4.54 14.15
N VAL A 107 -20.21 -5.70 13.55
CA VAL A 107 -21.09 -5.87 12.39
C VAL A 107 -22.31 -6.69 12.77
N SER A 108 -23.49 -6.20 12.40
CA SER A 108 -24.75 -6.95 12.55
C SER A 108 -25.53 -6.97 11.23
N VAL A 109 -26.24 -8.08 10.97
CA VAL A 109 -27.14 -8.24 9.82
C VAL A 109 -28.51 -8.68 10.35
N ASN A 110 -29.56 -7.95 10.01
CA ASN A 110 -30.92 -8.18 10.47
C ASN A 110 -31.00 -8.38 12.01
N GLY A 111 -30.22 -7.57 12.77
CA GLY A 111 -30.14 -7.63 14.22
C GLY A 111 -29.28 -8.77 14.80
N THR A 112 -28.74 -9.65 13.96
CA THR A 112 -27.81 -10.71 14.40
C THR A 112 -26.38 -10.15 14.39
N CYS A 113 -25.71 -10.08 15.55
CA CYS A 113 -24.34 -9.64 15.68
C CYS A 113 -23.37 -10.77 15.27
N PHE A 114 -22.39 -10.45 14.43
CA PHE A 114 -21.35 -11.36 13.93
C PHE A 114 -19.99 -11.16 14.62
N GLY A 115 -19.94 -10.35 15.68
CA GLY A 115 -18.72 -10.11 16.44
C GLY A 115 -18.00 -8.84 16.02
N THR A 116 -16.74 -8.76 16.39
CA THR A 116 -15.91 -7.55 16.25
C THR A 116 -14.68 -7.84 15.41
N HIS A 117 -14.43 -6.98 14.44
CA HIS A 117 -13.16 -6.89 13.71
C HIS A 117 -12.30 -5.77 14.30
N THR A 118 -10.96 -5.93 14.25
CA THR A 118 -9.98 -4.93 14.68
C THR A 118 -8.82 -4.86 13.68
N GLY A 119 -8.41 -3.64 13.32
CA GLY A 119 -7.36 -3.34 12.35
C GLY A 119 -7.89 -2.55 11.16
N GLY A 120 -7.34 -1.34 10.92
CA GLY A 120 -7.90 -0.37 9.97
C GLY A 120 -7.51 -0.58 8.49
N TYR A 121 -6.64 -1.54 8.17
CA TYR A 121 -6.00 -1.59 6.84
C TYR A 121 -6.21 -2.88 6.06
N PHE A 122 -6.90 -3.87 6.64
CA PHE A 122 -6.99 -5.22 6.06
C PHE A 122 -8.43 -5.61 5.76
N PRO A 123 -8.63 -6.38 4.66
CA PRO A 123 -9.94 -6.92 4.37
C PRO A 123 -10.34 -8.02 5.38
N PHE A 124 -11.64 -8.13 5.58
CA PHE A 124 -12.24 -9.22 6.32
C PHE A 124 -13.59 -9.64 5.73
N GLU A 125 -14.02 -10.85 6.03
CA GLU A 125 -15.26 -11.43 5.53
C GLU A 125 -16.06 -12.08 6.65
N ILE A 126 -17.38 -12.11 6.48
CA ILE A 126 -18.34 -12.67 7.42
C ILE A 126 -19.35 -13.52 6.64
N ASP A 127 -19.54 -14.78 7.04
CA ASP A 127 -20.64 -15.61 6.51
C ASP A 127 -21.96 -15.18 7.15
N ILE A 128 -22.79 -14.49 6.38
CA ILE A 128 -24.07 -13.94 6.82
C ILE A 128 -25.27 -14.79 6.41
N THR A 129 -25.05 -15.97 5.83
CA THR A 129 -26.05 -16.85 5.22
C THR A 129 -27.28 -17.06 6.12
N LYS A 130 -27.06 -17.30 7.41
CA LYS A 130 -28.13 -17.63 8.37
C LYS A 130 -28.94 -16.41 8.83
N ALA A 131 -28.42 -15.20 8.64
CA ALA A 131 -29.09 -13.98 9.04
C ALA A 131 -29.90 -13.33 7.90
N LEU A 132 -29.61 -13.73 6.65
CA LEU A 132 -30.31 -13.20 5.48
C LEU A 132 -31.73 -13.73 5.37
N ILE A 133 -32.61 -12.83 4.89
CA ILE A 133 -33.97 -13.16 4.50
C ILE A 133 -34.18 -12.79 3.02
N ASP A 134 -35.12 -13.43 2.36
CA ASP A 134 -35.50 -13.05 1.00
C ASP A 134 -36.18 -11.67 1.01
N GLY A 135 -35.69 -10.76 0.18
CA GLY A 135 -36.17 -9.39 0.07
C GLY A 135 -35.27 -8.38 0.81
N GLU A 136 -35.89 -7.50 1.61
CA GLU A 136 -35.18 -6.41 2.27
C GLU A 136 -34.35 -6.90 3.47
N ASN A 137 -33.06 -6.56 3.48
CA ASN A 137 -32.10 -6.86 4.53
C ASN A 137 -31.45 -5.57 5.02
N GLU A 138 -30.90 -5.60 6.24
CA GLU A 138 -30.23 -4.48 6.88
C GLU A 138 -28.85 -4.90 7.41
N ILE A 139 -27.81 -4.15 7.07
CA ILE A 139 -26.49 -4.22 7.69
C ILE A 139 -26.33 -3.00 8.59
N THR A 140 -25.85 -3.20 9.80
CA THR A 140 -25.44 -2.13 10.72
C THR A 140 -24.01 -2.34 11.20
N LEU A 141 -23.27 -1.22 11.29
CA LEU A 141 -21.94 -1.21 11.90
C LEU A 141 -21.90 -0.22 13.04
N LYS A 142 -21.10 -0.57 14.07
CA LYS A 142 -20.68 0.32 15.14
C LYS A 142 -19.16 0.37 15.13
N VAL A 143 -18.60 1.55 14.91
CA VAL A 143 -17.15 1.75 14.72
C VAL A 143 -16.61 2.69 15.79
N THR A 144 -15.45 2.36 16.35
CA THR A 144 -14.64 3.23 17.20
C THR A 144 -13.21 3.24 16.68
N ASP A 145 -12.58 4.41 16.72
CA ASP A 145 -11.23 4.60 16.20
C ASP A 145 -10.39 5.40 17.21
N PRO A 146 -9.33 4.80 17.79
CA PRO A 146 -8.41 5.51 18.66
C PRO A 146 -7.43 6.42 17.87
N SER A 147 -7.45 6.37 16.53
CA SER A 147 -6.57 7.14 15.65
C SER A 147 -5.09 6.91 16.01
N GLU A 148 -4.31 7.96 16.31
CA GLU A 148 -2.93 7.85 16.76
C GLU A 148 -2.77 7.52 18.27
N MET A 149 -3.86 7.38 19.02
CA MET A 149 -3.79 7.12 20.47
C MET A 149 -3.66 5.63 20.76
N GLY A 150 -2.49 5.21 21.23
CA GLY A 150 -2.20 3.81 21.56
C GLY A 150 -1.04 3.24 20.73
N SER A 151 -0.95 1.91 20.64
CA SER A 151 0.17 1.21 20.02
C SER A 151 -0.17 0.55 18.68
N GLN A 152 -1.44 0.63 18.25
CA GLN A 152 -1.92 0.07 16.98
C GLN A 152 -1.30 0.74 15.76
N ALA A 153 -1.46 0.10 14.61
CA ALA A 153 -1.10 0.67 13.31
C ALA A 153 -1.99 1.91 13.01
N SER A 154 -1.37 3.08 12.82
CA SER A 154 -2.05 4.35 12.56
C SER A 154 -1.59 5.06 11.29
N GLY A 155 -0.47 4.64 10.70
CA GLY A 155 0.09 5.30 9.53
C GLY A 155 0.61 6.72 9.85
N LYS A 156 0.47 7.63 8.89
CA LYS A 156 0.83 9.06 9.06
C LYS A 156 -0.31 9.93 9.58
N GLN A 157 -1.32 9.32 10.17
CA GLN A 157 -2.51 10.00 10.68
C GLN A 157 -2.25 10.60 12.07
N THR A 158 -2.71 11.83 12.31
CA THR A 158 -2.67 12.47 13.63
C THR A 158 -3.69 13.59 13.74
N SER A 159 -4.30 13.71 14.92
CA SER A 159 -5.18 14.82 15.26
C SER A 159 -4.44 16.18 15.30
N LYS A 160 -3.11 16.16 15.50
CA LYS A 160 -2.22 17.32 15.45
C LYS A 160 -1.47 17.40 14.12
N ARG A 161 -2.23 17.32 13.00
CA ARG A 161 -1.70 17.36 11.64
C ARG A 161 -0.79 18.55 11.35
N GLY A 162 0.04 18.40 10.33
CA GLY A 162 0.93 19.44 9.79
C GLY A 162 2.30 18.89 9.40
N ASN A 163 2.96 19.58 8.50
CA ASN A 163 4.18 19.13 7.84
C ASN A 163 3.96 17.80 7.12
N ILE A 164 4.57 16.71 7.63
CA ILE A 164 4.53 15.35 7.07
C ILE A 164 3.51 14.44 7.75
N TRP A 165 2.60 15.00 8.56
CA TRP A 165 1.56 14.27 9.28
C TRP A 165 0.19 14.82 8.89
N TYR A 166 -0.77 13.95 8.62
CA TYR A 166 -2.00 14.27 7.90
C TYR A 166 -3.25 14.02 8.75
N THR A 167 -4.37 14.56 8.26
CA THR A 167 -5.68 14.40 8.88
C THR A 167 -6.04 12.92 9.03
N PRO A 168 -6.45 12.47 10.24
CA PRO A 168 -6.91 11.10 10.45
C PRO A 168 -8.28 10.88 9.80
N GLN A 169 -8.56 9.64 9.48
CA GLN A 169 -9.85 9.18 8.98
C GLN A 169 -10.32 7.96 9.73
N SER A 170 -11.63 7.70 9.72
CA SER A 170 -12.26 6.61 10.46
C SER A 170 -13.34 5.90 9.64
N GLY A 171 -13.70 4.70 10.04
CA GLY A 171 -14.81 3.96 9.46
C GLY A 171 -14.49 3.25 8.14
N ILE A 172 -15.52 3.04 7.32
CA ILE A 172 -15.40 2.32 6.05
C ILE A 172 -14.68 3.20 5.04
N TRP A 173 -13.53 2.73 4.51
CA TRP A 173 -12.76 3.47 3.50
C TRP A 173 -12.36 2.63 2.27
N GLN A 174 -12.79 1.35 2.22
CA GLN A 174 -12.70 0.50 1.04
C GLN A 174 -14.03 -0.19 0.77
N THR A 175 -14.20 -0.69 -0.45
CA THR A 175 -15.43 -1.32 -0.94
C THR A 175 -16.04 -2.33 0.02
N VAL A 176 -17.38 -2.31 0.10
CA VAL A 176 -18.21 -3.31 0.77
C VAL A 176 -18.98 -4.10 -0.28
N TRP A 177 -18.99 -5.43 -0.18
CA TRP A 177 -19.68 -6.27 -1.19
C TRP A 177 -20.13 -7.61 -0.65
N LEU A 178 -21.02 -8.25 -1.41
CA LEU A 178 -21.45 -9.63 -1.19
C LEU A 178 -20.87 -10.54 -2.27
N GLU A 179 -20.62 -11.78 -1.90
CA GLU A 179 -20.37 -12.90 -2.82
C GLU A 179 -21.20 -14.11 -2.40
N GLU A 180 -21.82 -14.78 -3.38
CA GLU A 180 -22.37 -16.12 -3.16
C GLU A 180 -21.31 -17.16 -3.49
N VAL A 181 -21.15 -18.12 -2.60
CA VAL A 181 -20.24 -19.24 -2.77
C VAL A 181 -20.95 -20.56 -2.46
N PRO A 182 -20.50 -21.70 -3.03
CA PRO A 182 -21.03 -23.01 -2.68
C PRO A 182 -20.71 -23.38 -1.22
N GLU A 183 -21.27 -24.47 -0.69
CA GLU A 183 -21.02 -24.97 0.67
C GLU A 183 -19.53 -25.24 0.90
N ASN A 184 -18.86 -25.78 -0.13
CA ASN A 184 -17.40 -26.01 -0.15
C ASN A 184 -16.81 -25.16 -1.27
N TYR A 185 -15.91 -24.25 -0.92
CA TYR A 185 -15.39 -23.25 -1.85
C TYR A 185 -13.88 -22.98 -1.68
N ILE A 186 -13.27 -22.41 -2.72
CA ILE A 186 -11.88 -21.94 -2.73
C ILE A 186 -11.80 -20.65 -1.92
N LYS A 187 -11.10 -20.67 -0.79
CA LYS A 187 -11.01 -19.52 0.11
C LYS A 187 -9.91 -18.55 -0.27
N SER A 188 -8.74 -19.05 -0.61
CA SER A 188 -7.61 -18.22 -1.02
C SER A 188 -6.63 -18.98 -1.92
N LEU A 189 -5.83 -18.22 -2.67
CA LEU A 189 -4.76 -18.72 -3.51
C LEU A 189 -3.43 -18.09 -3.08
N LYS A 190 -2.35 -18.91 -3.10
CA LYS A 190 -0.97 -18.43 -3.00
C LYS A 190 -0.23 -18.85 -4.26
N ILE A 191 0.16 -17.85 -5.08
CA ILE A 191 0.68 -18.04 -6.44
C ILE A 191 2.16 -17.67 -6.44
N THR A 192 3.03 -18.64 -6.68
CA THR A 192 4.49 -18.45 -6.63
C THR A 192 5.12 -18.84 -7.96
N PRO A 193 5.51 -17.89 -8.81
CA PRO A 193 6.27 -18.15 -10.02
C PRO A 193 7.75 -18.42 -9.69
N ASP A 194 8.36 -19.32 -10.45
CA ASP A 194 9.80 -19.60 -10.42
C ASP A 194 10.33 -19.68 -11.85
N ILE A 195 11.06 -18.65 -12.27
CA ILE A 195 11.65 -18.58 -13.61
C ILE A 195 12.94 -19.41 -13.76
N ASP A 196 13.55 -19.87 -12.67
CA ASP A 196 14.75 -20.70 -12.73
C ASP A 196 14.40 -22.16 -13.02
N SER A 197 13.22 -22.59 -12.57
CA SER A 197 12.68 -23.93 -12.85
C SER A 197 11.54 -23.92 -13.88
N ASP A 198 11.15 -22.77 -14.44
CA ASP A 198 9.99 -22.55 -15.32
C ASP A 198 8.70 -23.12 -14.75
N THR A 199 8.43 -22.86 -13.48
CA THR A 199 7.26 -23.39 -12.80
C THR A 199 6.40 -22.29 -12.16
N LEU A 200 5.10 -22.60 -12.04
CA LEU A 200 4.14 -21.84 -11.25
C LEU A 200 3.57 -22.77 -10.19
N LYS A 201 3.84 -22.49 -8.93
CA LYS A 201 3.21 -23.18 -7.81
C LYS A 201 1.96 -22.43 -7.39
N VAL A 202 0.83 -23.13 -7.26
CA VAL A 202 -0.44 -22.58 -6.77
C VAL A 202 -0.87 -23.40 -5.56
N GLU A 203 -0.86 -22.76 -4.39
CA GLU A 203 -1.39 -23.32 -3.14
C GLU A 203 -2.82 -22.82 -2.98
N ILE A 204 -3.72 -23.73 -2.61
CA ILE A 204 -5.16 -23.53 -2.59
C ILE A 204 -5.66 -23.80 -1.18
N ASP A 205 -6.16 -22.76 -0.51
CA ASP A 205 -6.89 -22.92 0.76
C ASP A 205 -8.40 -23.00 0.45
N SER A 206 -9.14 -23.81 1.20
CA SER A 206 -10.55 -24.04 0.96
C SER A 206 -11.36 -24.16 2.24
N VAL A 207 -12.63 -23.81 2.15
CA VAL A 207 -13.63 -24.15 3.17
C VAL A 207 -14.29 -25.45 2.77
N GLY A 208 -14.25 -26.45 3.65
CA GLY A 208 -14.76 -27.77 3.40
C GLY A 208 -13.94 -28.60 2.40
N ASN A 209 -14.51 -29.68 1.91
CA ASN A 209 -13.85 -30.57 0.95
C ASN A 209 -14.31 -30.23 -0.48
N ILE A 210 -13.41 -29.62 -1.27
CA ILE A 210 -13.69 -29.23 -2.66
C ILE A 210 -13.32 -30.32 -3.69
N GLY A 211 -12.82 -31.48 -3.24
CA GLY A 211 -12.44 -32.61 -4.11
C GLY A 211 -11.25 -32.30 -5.02
N ASP A 212 -11.33 -32.83 -6.23
CA ASP A 212 -10.32 -32.58 -7.27
C ASP A 212 -10.36 -31.12 -7.74
N VAL A 213 -9.20 -30.49 -7.79
CA VAL A 213 -9.04 -29.12 -8.28
C VAL A 213 -8.16 -29.13 -9.52
N THR A 214 -8.61 -28.49 -10.57
CA THR A 214 -7.82 -28.23 -11.79
C THR A 214 -7.40 -26.76 -11.82
N VAL A 215 -6.11 -26.54 -12.01
CA VAL A 215 -5.48 -25.23 -12.19
C VAL A 215 -5.07 -25.10 -13.65
N ILE A 216 -5.50 -24.04 -14.34
CA ILE A 216 -5.29 -23.80 -15.76
C ILE A 216 -4.62 -22.43 -15.93
N ALA A 217 -3.46 -22.41 -16.59
CA ALA A 217 -2.77 -21.18 -16.98
C ALA A 217 -3.06 -20.89 -18.46
N LEU A 218 -3.43 -19.62 -18.77
CA LEU A 218 -3.82 -19.19 -20.10
C LEU A 218 -3.08 -17.92 -20.54
N ASP A 219 -2.95 -17.77 -21.84
CA ASP A 219 -2.56 -16.53 -22.52
C ASP A 219 -3.70 -16.10 -23.43
N GLY A 220 -4.60 -15.28 -22.90
CA GLY A 220 -5.91 -15.04 -23.51
C GLY A 220 -6.73 -16.34 -23.60
N GLU A 221 -7.09 -16.75 -24.82
CA GLU A 221 -7.83 -18.00 -25.05
C GLU A 221 -6.92 -19.25 -25.13
N ARG A 222 -5.61 -19.08 -25.24
CA ARG A 222 -4.65 -20.17 -25.39
C ARG A 222 -4.30 -20.79 -24.04
N VAL A 223 -4.62 -22.05 -23.84
CA VAL A 223 -4.15 -22.82 -22.69
C VAL A 223 -2.64 -23.05 -22.81
N LEU A 224 -1.87 -22.55 -21.84
CA LEU A 224 -0.43 -22.79 -21.74
C LEU A 224 -0.16 -24.15 -21.12
N CYS A 225 -0.79 -24.43 -20.01
CA CYS A 225 -0.73 -25.72 -19.32
C CYS A 225 -1.85 -25.87 -18.30
N SER A 226 -2.02 -27.08 -17.78
CA SER A 226 -2.94 -27.36 -16.69
C SER A 226 -2.37 -28.46 -15.78
N ALA A 227 -2.80 -28.45 -14.52
CA ALA A 227 -2.49 -29.48 -13.55
C ALA A 227 -3.71 -29.74 -12.64
N SER A 228 -3.91 -30.99 -12.22
CA SER A 228 -4.95 -31.35 -11.26
C SER A 228 -4.33 -31.82 -9.96
N THR A 229 -5.00 -31.55 -8.83
CA THR A 229 -4.55 -31.93 -7.49
C THR A 229 -5.72 -32.21 -6.56
N THR A 230 -5.49 -33.11 -5.62
CA THR A 230 -6.36 -33.33 -4.45
C THR A 230 -5.71 -32.86 -3.16
N ALA A 231 -4.47 -32.38 -3.24
CA ALA A 231 -3.59 -32.12 -2.08
C ALA A 231 -3.47 -30.63 -1.73
N GLY A 232 -4.37 -29.75 -2.22
CA GLY A 232 -4.34 -28.32 -1.92
C GLY A 232 -3.18 -27.55 -2.56
N SER A 233 -2.40 -28.16 -3.46
CA SER A 233 -1.30 -27.50 -4.17
C SER A 233 -1.06 -28.14 -5.52
N ALA A 234 -0.89 -27.31 -6.57
CA ALA A 234 -0.53 -27.70 -7.91
C ALA A 234 0.77 -27.01 -8.36
N VAL A 235 1.59 -27.73 -9.16
CA VAL A 235 2.77 -27.15 -9.80
C VAL A 235 2.59 -27.30 -11.31
N LEU A 236 2.59 -26.17 -12.02
CA LEU A 236 2.46 -26.09 -13.45
C LEU A 236 3.85 -25.84 -14.06
N LYS A 237 4.23 -26.61 -15.10
CA LYS A 237 5.43 -26.36 -15.91
C LYS A 237 5.04 -25.44 -17.06
N ILE A 238 5.60 -24.23 -17.10
CA ILE A 238 5.31 -23.21 -18.10
C ILE A 238 6.60 -22.93 -18.87
N THR A 239 6.69 -23.37 -20.13
CA THR A 239 7.92 -23.28 -20.93
C THR A 239 7.87 -22.23 -22.02
N ASP A 240 6.67 -21.74 -22.37
CA ASP A 240 6.45 -20.74 -23.41
C ASP A 240 5.81 -19.49 -22.77
N TYR A 241 6.67 -18.61 -22.22
CA TYR A 241 6.22 -17.40 -21.54
C TYR A 241 7.21 -16.24 -21.74
N GLU A 242 6.68 -15.03 -21.67
CA GLU A 242 7.45 -13.81 -21.51
C GLU A 242 7.55 -13.44 -20.02
N LYS A 243 8.74 -12.97 -19.61
CA LYS A 243 8.95 -12.50 -18.25
C LYS A 243 8.29 -11.14 -18.05
N TRP A 244 7.64 -10.95 -16.91
CA TRP A 244 7.12 -9.66 -16.51
C TRP A 244 8.27 -8.70 -16.18
N THR A 245 8.23 -7.50 -16.75
CA THR A 245 9.10 -6.35 -16.43
C THR A 245 8.30 -5.05 -16.51
N PRO A 246 8.80 -3.93 -15.96
CA PRO A 246 8.16 -2.62 -16.17
C PRO A 246 7.97 -2.23 -17.63
N GLU A 247 8.88 -2.66 -18.52
CA GLU A 247 8.82 -2.39 -19.97
C GLU A 247 7.90 -3.35 -20.72
N ASN A 248 7.73 -4.57 -20.21
CA ASN A 248 6.85 -5.60 -20.75
C ASN A 248 6.05 -6.25 -19.61
N PRO A 249 4.97 -5.61 -19.13
CA PRO A 249 4.21 -6.10 -17.99
C PRO A 249 3.26 -7.24 -18.35
N LYS A 250 3.82 -8.33 -18.89
CA LYS A 250 3.06 -9.49 -19.34
C LYS A 250 2.42 -10.21 -18.16
N LEU A 251 1.10 -10.27 -18.18
CA LEU A 251 0.29 -11.05 -17.26
C LEU A 251 -0.38 -12.20 -18.01
N TYR A 252 -0.61 -13.29 -17.31
CA TYR A 252 -1.28 -14.49 -17.78
C TYR A 252 -2.49 -14.75 -16.90
N ASP A 253 -3.56 -15.27 -17.49
CA ASP A 253 -4.77 -15.64 -16.76
C ASP A 253 -4.58 -16.98 -16.03
N LEU A 254 -5.21 -17.11 -14.89
CA LEU A 254 -5.24 -18.33 -14.07
C LEU A 254 -6.68 -18.66 -13.70
N VAL A 255 -7.11 -19.87 -14.01
CA VAL A 255 -8.40 -20.40 -13.59
C VAL A 255 -8.18 -21.56 -12.64
N VAL A 256 -8.79 -21.50 -11.47
CA VAL A 256 -8.76 -22.57 -10.47
C VAL A 256 -10.20 -23.09 -10.29
N LYS A 257 -10.40 -24.35 -10.62
CA LYS A 257 -11.74 -24.95 -10.71
C LYS A 257 -11.82 -26.26 -9.95
N SER A 258 -12.85 -26.38 -9.13
CA SER A 258 -13.31 -27.63 -8.49
C SER A 258 -14.63 -28.07 -9.09
N ALA A 259 -15.22 -29.14 -8.57
CA ALA A 259 -16.56 -29.56 -8.98
C ALA A 259 -17.65 -28.56 -8.60
N SER A 260 -17.44 -27.77 -7.55
CA SER A 260 -18.44 -26.85 -6.98
C SER A 260 -18.12 -25.37 -7.15
N ASP A 261 -16.85 -24.98 -7.31
CA ASP A 261 -16.42 -23.57 -7.32
C ASP A 261 -15.38 -23.29 -8.41
N GLU A 262 -15.42 -22.08 -8.96
CA GLU A 262 -14.45 -21.59 -9.93
C GLU A 262 -14.00 -20.18 -9.56
N VAL A 263 -12.69 -19.96 -9.55
CA VAL A 263 -12.06 -18.67 -9.28
C VAL A 263 -11.15 -18.29 -10.43
N LYS A 264 -11.28 -17.05 -10.91
CA LYS A 264 -10.39 -16.46 -11.91
C LYS A 264 -9.35 -15.59 -11.21
N SER A 265 -8.10 -15.67 -11.67
CA SER A 265 -6.95 -14.96 -11.15
C SER A 265 -5.99 -14.61 -12.29
N TYR A 266 -4.81 -14.08 -11.96
CA TYR A 266 -3.73 -13.84 -12.92
C TYR A 266 -2.37 -13.98 -12.24
N PHE A 267 -1.30 -14.08 -13.04
CA PHE A 267 0.08 -14.11 -12.57
C PHE A 267 1.04 -13.50 -13.59
N GLY A 268 2.25 -13.18 -13.14
CA GLY A 268 3.37 -12.79 -13.99
C GLY A 268 4.59 -13.63 -13.64
N MET A 269 5.32 -14.09 -14.66
CA MET A 269 6.56 -14.85 -14.48
C MET A 269 7.71 -13.87 -14.23
N ARG A 270 8.18 -13.79 -12.98
CA ARG A 270 9.22 -12.83 -12.57
C ARG A 270 10.00 -13.33 -11.35
N LYS A 271 11.18 -12.74 -11.11
CA LYS A 271 12.01 -12.98 -9.93
C LYS A 271 12.68 -11.69 -9.46
N PHE A 272 12.68 -11.48 -8.15
CA PHE A 272 13.37 -10.38 -7.49
C PHE A 272 14.49 -10.90 -6.59
N GLY A 273 15.49 -10.06 -6.32
CA GLY A 273 16.59 -10.42 -5.43
C GLY A 273 17.71 -9.38 -5.44
N ILE A 274 18.85 -9.77 -4.90
CA ILE A 274 20.10 -9.01 -4.99
C ILE A 274 21.19 -9.88 -5.63
N GLY A 275 22.14 -9.23 -6.31
CA GLY A 275 23.26 -9.93 -6.94
C GLY A 275 24.38 -8.98 -7.35
N LYS A 276 25.50 -9.52 -7.75
CA LYS A 276 26.65 -8.71 -8.21
C LYS A 276 26.52 -8.33 -9.68
N ASP A 277 26.81 -7.05 -9.97
CA ASP A 277 27.03 -6.64 -11.35
C ASP A 277 28.45 -6.97 -11.82
N LYS A 278 28.75 -6.67 -13.11
CA LYS A 278 30.07 -6.89 -13.72
C LYS A 278 31.22 -6.13 -13.02
N ASP A 279 30.90 -5.04 -12.31
CA ASP A 279 31.89 -4.21 -11.61
C ASP A 279 32.01 -4.61 -10.12
N GLY A 280 31.30 -5.67 -9.69
CA GLY A 280 31.33 -6.23 -8.34
C GLY A 280 30.46 -5.51 -7.32
N PHE A 281 29.64 -4.55 -7.73
CA PHE A 281 28.65 -3.91 -6.85
C PHE A 281 27.43 -4.81 -6.65
N THR A 282 26.91 -4.85 -5.43
CA THR A 282 25.61 -5.49 -5.18
C THR A 282 24.50 -4.61 -5.70
N ARG A 283 23.62 -5.19 -6.52
CA ARG A 283 22.48 -4.55 -7.18
C ARG A 283 21.18 -5.21 -6.82
N LEU A 284 20.10 -4.47 -6.95
CA LEU A 284 18.78 -5.06 -7.07
C LEU A 284 18.68 -5.80 -8.41
N ILE A 285 18.05 -6.97 -8.38
CA ILE A 285 17.93 -7.89 -9.53
C ILE A 285 16.47 -8.05 -9.92
N LEU A 286 16.20 -7.96 -11.20
CA LEU A 286 14.94 -8.36 -11.82
C LEU A 286 15.24 -9.45 -12.86
N ASN A 287 14.60 -10.62 -12.71
CA ASN A 287 14.73 -11.73 -13.65
C ASN A 287 16.18 -12.18 -13.91
N ASN A 288 16.96 -12.23 -12.84
CA ASN A 288 18.39 -12.60 -12.82
C ASN A 288 19.36 -11.55 -13.40
N GLU A 289 18.86 -10.36 -13.76
CA GLU A 289 19.70 -9.27 -14.29
C GLU A 289 19.70 -8.05 -13.36
N PRO A 290 20.82 -7.34 -13.21
CA PRO A 290 20.86 -6.07 -12.49
C PRO A 290 19.87 -5.07 -13.08
N TYR A 291 18.99 -4.51 -12.23
CA TYR A 291 17.94 -3.58 -12.64
C TYR A 291 17.90 -2.34 -11.73
N PHE A 292 18.07 -1.16 -12.33
CA PHE A 292 18.03 0.09 -11.59
C PHE A 292 16.58 0.50 -11.32
N GLN A 293 16.22 0.65 -10.05
CA GLN A 293 14.89 1.08 -9.67
C GLN A 293 14.89 2.58 -9.37
N ASN A 294 14.14 3.33 -10.16
CA ASN A 294 14.02 4.77 -10.05
C ASN A 294 12.55 5.15 -9.86
N GLY A 295 12.21 5.58 -8.66
CA GLY A 295 10.83 5.79 -8.30
C GLY A 295 10.57 6.97 -7.38
N LEU A 296 9.33 6.99 -6.88
CA LEU A 296 8.83 8.04 -6.00
C LEU A 296 8.15 7.47 -4.77
N LEU A 297 8.16 8.26 -3.70
CA LEU A 297 7.36 8.02 -2.51
C LEU A 297 5.88 8.30 -2.82
N ASP A 298 5.01 7.38 -2.47
CA ASP A 298 3.56 7.47 -2.70
C ASP A 298 2.79 7.32 -1.38
N GLN A 299 2.30 8.43 -0.85
CA GLN A 299 1.55 8.49 0.41
C GLN A 299 0.12 7.94 0.29
N GLY A 300 -0.46 7.91 -0.91
CA GLY A 300 -1.80 7.36 -1.15
C GLY A 300 -2.95 8.23 -0.64
N TYR A 301 -2.80 9.55 -0.54
CA TYR A 301 -3.87 10.47 -0.11
C TYR A 301 -4.51 11.20 -1.29
N TRP A 302 -5.80 11.51 -1.14
CA TRP A 302 -6.64 12.25 -2.09
C TRP A 302 -7.21 13.49 -1.42
N SER A 303 -7.23 14.61 -2.13
CA SER A 303 -7.69 15.90 -1.57
C SER A 303 -9.17 15.88 -1.18
N ASP A 304 -9.95 15.04 -1.83
CA ASP A 304 -11.40 14.93 -1.66
C ASP A 304 -11.85 13.60 -1.03
N GLY A 305 -11.06 12.54 -1.17
CA GLY A 305 -11.37 11.20 -0.68
C GLY A 305 -10.47 10.68 0.44
N MET A 306 -9.44 11.43 0.84
CA MET A 306 -8.42 11.05 1.84
C MET A 306 -7.70 9.74 1.46
N TYR A 307 -7.91 8.61 2.15
CA TYR A 307 -7.33 7.32 1.77
C TYR A 307 -8.02 6.68 0.56
N THR A 308 -9.23 7.10 0.24
CA THR A 308 -10.04 6.49 -0.83
C THR A 308 -9.94 7.31 -2.10
N ALA A 309 -9.45 6.71 -3.17
CA ALA A 309 -9.46 7.33 -4.49
C ALA A 309 -10.91 7.56 -4.96
N PRO A 310 -11.18 8.67 -5.69
CA PRO A 310 -12.53 8.96 -6.17
C PRO A 310 -13.01 7.99 -7.26
N SER A 311 -12.10 7.37 -8.01
CA SER A 311 -12.42 6.38 -9.04
C SER A 311 -11.22 5.47 -9.34
N ASP A 312 -11.46 4.41 -10.10
CA ASP A 312 -10.42 3.50 -10.59
C ASP A 312 -9.48 4.22 -11.58
N GLU A 313 -10.01 5.10 -12.43
CA GLU A 313 -9.23 5.93 -13.37
C GLU A 313 -8.29 6.89 -12.64
N ALA A 314 -8.68 7.36 -11.45
CA ALA A 314 -7.82 8.21 -10.63
C ALA A 314 -6.58 7.44 -10.15
N LEU A 315 -6.73 6.18 -9.73
CA LEU A 315 -5.61 5.30 -9.40
C LEU A 315 -4.68 5.10 -10.59
N ILE A 316 -5.27 4.83 -11.76
CA ILE A 316 -4.52 4.65 -13.02
C ILE A 316 -3.75 5.92 -13.39
N TYR A 317 -4.35 7.08 -13.22
CA TYR A 317 -3.75 8.37 -13.58
C TYR A 317 -2.43 8.63 -12.83
N ASP A 318 -2.40 8.44 -11.52
CA ASP A 318 -1.19 8.65 -10.74
C ASP A 318 -0.06 7.70 -11.21
N ILE A 319 -0.37 6.40 -11.39
CA ILE A 319 0.60 5.38 -11.84
C ILE A 319 1.10 5.71 -13.25
N GLN A 320 0.18 5.97 -14.18
CA GLN A 320 0.52 6.21 -15.58
C GLN A 320 1.33 7.50 -15.76
N THR A 321 0.97 8.57 -15.06
CA THR A 321 1.70 9.84 -15.12
C THR A 321 3.14 9.67 -14.67
N MET A 322 3.38 8.92 -13.57
CA MET A 322 4.76 8.65 -13.12
C MET A 322 5.51 7.77 -14.13
N LYS A 323 4.83 6.80 -14.74
CA LYS A 323 5.41 5.97 -15.80
C LYS A 323 5.77 6.78 -17.05
N ASP A 324 4.91 7.69 -17.47
CA ASP A 324 5.14 8.59 -18.62
C ASP A 324 6.34 9.51 -18.39
N MET A 325 6.58 9.89 -17.13
CA MET A 325 7.79 10.61 -16.71
C MET A 325 9.06 9.72 -16.67
N GLY A 326 8.95 8.41 -16.98
CA GLY A 326 10.08 7.47 -17.02
C GLY A 326 10.46 6.88 -15.68
N PHE A 327 9.64 7.00 -14.65
CA PHE A 327 9.81 6.24 -13.42
C PHE A 327 9.33 4.79 -13.61
N ASN A 328 9.96 3.86 -12.91
CA ASN A 328 9.67 2.43 -13.01
C ASN A 328 9.26 1.80 -11.66
N MET A 329 9.15 2.60 -10.61
CA MET A 329 8.84 2.12 -9.26
C MET A 329 8.07 3.17 -8.46
N LEU A 330 7.16 2.70 -7.59
CA LEU A 330 6.52 3.49 -6.53
C LEU A 330 6.80 2.83 -5.17
N ARG A 331 7.21 3.61 -4.18
CA ARG A 331 7.26 3.16 -2.81
C ARG A 331 5.97 3.56 -2.12
N LYS A 332 5.07 2.58 -1.93
CA LYS A 332 3.83 2.78 -1.17
C LYS A 332 4.15 2.96 0.29
N HIS A 333 3.99 4.19 0.74
CA HIS A 333 4.51 4.65 2.02
C HIS A 333 3.48 4.51 3.13
N ILE A 334 3.75 3.57 4.03
CA ILE A 334 3.04 3.41 5.31
C ILE A 334 1.50 3.29 5.16
N LYS A 335 1.05 2.70 4.05
CA LYS A 335 -0.36 2.47 3.73
C LYS A 335 -0.53 1.19 2.92
N ILE A 336 -1.63 0.49 3.10
CA ILE A 336 -2.07 -0.59 2.21
C ILE A 336 -3.22 -0.05 1.37
N GLU A 337 -3.04 -0.06 0.06
CA GLU A 337 -4.05 0.38 -0.90
C GLU A 337 -5.13 -0.69 -1.15
N PRO A 338 -6.29 -0.33 -1.72
CA PRO A 338 -7.17 -1.31 -2.35
C PRO A 338 -6.42 -2.18 -3.36
N LEU A 339 -6.75 -3.48 -3.43
CA LEU A 339 -6.04 -4.44 -4.30
C LEU A 339 -6.04 -4.03 -5.78
N ARG A 340 -6.99 -3.20 -6.20
CA ARG A 340 -7.05 -2.64 -7.55
C ARG A 340 -5.87 -1.74 -7.89
N TRP A 341 -5.34 -0.97 -6.91
CA TRP A 341 -4.13 -0.17 -7.13
C TRP A 341 -2.92 -1.06 -7.49
N TYR A 342 -2.74 -2.17 -6.77
CA TYR A 342 -1.67 -3.14 -7.08
C TYR A 342 -1.90 -3.82 -8.41
N TYR A 343 -3.14 -4.19 -8.74
CA TYR A 343 -3.48 -4.71 -10.07
C TYR A 343 -3.09 -3.73 -11.19
N HIS A 344 -3.32 -2.44 -10.97
CA HIS A 344 -2.90 -1.44 -11.96
C HIS A 344 -1.38 -1.30 -12.06
N CYS A 345 -0.64 -1.43 -10.95
CA CYS A 345 0.82 -1.53 -10.99
C CYS A 345 1.28 -2.77 -11.75
N ASP A 346 0.64 -3.92 -11.54
CA ASP A 346 0.95 -5.18 -12.22
C ASP A 346 0.77 -5.08 -13.74
N ARG A 347 -0.38 -4.55 -14.21
CA ARG A 347 -0.70 -4.48 -15.64
C ARG A 347 -0.05 -3.31 -16.38
N LEU A 348 0.27 -2.23 -15.69
CA LEU A 348 0.95 -1.07 -16.27
C LEU A 348 2.48 -1.19 -16.20
N GLY A 349 3.01 -2.14 -15.43
CA GLY A 349 4.44 -2.33 -15.27
C GLY A 349 5.07 -1.26 -14.37
N MET A 350 4.62 -1.16 -13.13
CA MET A 350 5.19 -0.29 -12.11
C MET A 350 5.64 -1.14 -10.93
N LEU A 351 6.93 -1.24 -10.66
CA LEU A 351 7.45 -1.92 -9.47
C LEU A 351 6.90 -1.26 -8.21
N VAL A 352 6.69 -2.04 -7.17
CA VAL A 352 6.21 -1.55 -5.89
C VAL A 352 7.17 -1.95 -4.77
N TRP A 353 7.58 -0.97 -3.96
CA TRP A 353 8.08 -1.18 -2.61
C TRP A 353 6.93 -0.95 -1.65
N GLN A 354 6.70 -1.89 -0.75
CA GLN A 354 5.59 -1.82 0.18
C GLN A 354 6.08 -1.66 1.60
N ASP A 355 5.76 -0.52 2.21
CA ASP A 355 6.03 -0.28 3.62
C ASP A 355 4.98 -0.98 4.50
N MET A 356 5.44 -1.50 5.64
CA MET A 356 4.54 -1.84 6.75
C MET A 356 3.99 -0.56 7.37
N ILE A 357 2.76 -0.62 7.84
CA ILE A 357 2.12 0.50 8.51
C ILE A 357 2.79 0.70 9.86
N ASN A 358 3.27 1.92 10.11
CA ASN A 358 3.81 2.26 11.41
C ASN A 358 2.70 2.39 12.47
N GLY A 359 3.08 2.16 13.69
CA GLY A 359 2.25 2.34 14.87
C GLY A 359 3.16 2.55 16.07
N GLY A 360 2.58 2.61 17.24
CA GLY A 360 3.27 2.93 18.48
C GLY A 360 2.79 4.24 19.06
N ASP A 361 3.19 4.53 20.27
CA ASP A 361 2.82 5.74 21.01
C ASP A 361 3.54 6.99 20.43
N VAL A 362 3.59 8.06 21.13
CA VAL A 362 4.22 9.34 20.72
C VAL A 362 5.70 9.17 20.36
N TYR A 363 6.08 9.57 19.15
CA TYR A 363 7.47 9.48 18.68
C TYR A 363 8.38 10.57 19.26
N TYR A 364 9.56 10.18 19.73
CA TYR A 364 10.59 11.11 20.20
C TYR A 364 11.42 11.63 19.01
N GLN A 365 10.83 12.51 18.21
CA GLN A 365 11.38 12.98 16.93
C GLN A 365 12.81 13.52 17.01
N ALA A 366 13.19 14.16 18.11
CA ALA A 366 14.57 14.64 18.30
C ALA A 366 15.60 13.50 18.22
N ALA A 367 15.30 12.36 18.80
CA ALA A 367 16.21 11.22 18.87
C ALA A 367 16.05 10.26 17.68
N THR A 368 14.84 10.08 17.19
CA THR A 368 14.57 9.12 16.09
C THR A 368 14.78 9.72 14.71
N THR A 369 14.61 11.04 14.54
CA THR A 369 14.62 11.71 13.23
C THR A 369 15.70 12.78 13.14
N ILE A 370 15.68 13.80 14.01
CA ILE A 370 16.50 15.01 13.84
C ILE A 370 17.99 14.71 14.03
N LEU A 371 18.38 14.05 15.13
CA LEU A 371 19.78 13.75 15.40
C LEU A 371 20.41 12.79 14.37
N PRO A 372 19.76 11.68 13.96
CA PRO A 372 20.28 10.82 12.91
C PRO A 372 20.42 11.50 11.55
N ALA A 373 19.41 12.29 11.13
CA ALA A 373 19.45 13.04 9.89
C ALA A 373 20.60 14.07 9.89
N PHE A 374 20.79 14.79 11.00
CA PHE A 374 21.91 15.73 11.18
C PHE A 374 23.27 15.02 11.15
N ALA A 375 23.40 13.88 11.80
CA ALA A 375 24.63 13.09 11.80
C ALA A 375 25.03 12.62 10.41
N LEU A 376 24.05 12.18 9.61
CA LEU A 376 24.28 11.77 8.22
C LEU A 376 24.68 12.98 7.35
N ALA A 377 23.97 14.11 7.50
CA ALA A 377 24.23 15.34 6.73
C ALA A 377 25.62 15.94 7.01
N THR A 378 26.15 15.77 8.23
CA THR A 378 27.47 16.25 8.64
C THR A 378 28.60 15.25 8.37
N GLY A 379 28.28 14.06 7.87
CA GLY A 379 29.26 12.97 7.67
C GLY A 379 29.73 12.33 8.97
N LEU A 380 29.16 12.69 10.11
CA LEU A 380 29.28 11.95 11.35
C LEU A 380 28.59 10.60 11.13
N LYS A 381 29.35 9.53 11.21
CA LYS A 381 28.99 8.17 10.80
C LYS A 381 27.64 7.68 11.33
N LYS A 382 27.11 6.61 10.71
CA LYS A 382 26.05 5.70 11.19
C LYS A 382 26.13 5.30 12.69
N THR A 383 27.23 5.57 13.37
CA THR A 383 27.43 5.31 14.82
C THR A 383 26.42 6.02 15.74
N LEU A 384 25.58 6.91 15.23
CA LEU A 384 24.48 7.49 15.99
C LEU A 384 23.13 6.78 15.79
N GLY A 385 23.07 5.74 14.94
CA GLY A 385 21.91 4.84 14.87
C GLY A 385 21.73 4.14 16.21
N VAL A 386 20.54 4.32 16.81
CA VAL A 386 20.22 3.69 18.09
C VAL A 386 19.86 2.24 17.84
N LYS A 387 20.33 1.33 18.74
CA LYS A 387 19.88 -0.07 18.74
C LYS A 387 18.39 -0.12 19.07
N ASP A 388 17.63 -0.90 18.32
CA ASP A 388 16.18 -1.04 18.46
C ASP A 388 15.75 -2.23 19.35
N THR A 389 16.61 -2.56 20.29
CA THR A 389 16.43 -3.63 21.27
C THR A 389 15.65 -3.16 22.51
N LYS A 390 15.31 -4.09 23.40
CA LYS A 390 14.43 -3.89 24.56
C LYS A 390 14.79 -2.64 25.41
N GLU A 391 16.06 -2.32 25.52
CA GLU A 391 16.54 -1.16 26.29
C GLU A 391 16.07 0.18 25.69
N ASN A 392 15.77 0.19 24.39
CA ASN A 392 15.41 1.39 23.62
C ASN A 392 13.97 1.39 23.12
N TYR A 393 13.13 0.40 23.45
CA TYR A 393 11.74 0.36 23.01
C TYR A 393 10.96 1.65 23.33
N LYS A 394 11.26 2.27 24.49
CA LYS A 394 10.65 3.53 24.85
C LYS A 394 10.96 4.64 23.84
N LEU A 395 12.20 4.70 23.35
CA LEU A 395 12.64 5.71 22.40
C LEU A 395 11.91 5.60 21.05
N PHE A 396 11.62 4.36 20.64
CA PHE A 396 10.91 4.04 19.41
C PHE A 396 9.39 3.88 19.63
N SER A 397 8.86 4.23 20.81
CA SER A 397 7.43 4.16 21.13
C SER A 397 6.82 2.75 21.05
N ARG A 398 7.60 1.73 21.45
CA ARG A 398 7.21 0.30 21.40
C ARG A 398 7.36 -0.43 22.74
N LEU A 399 7.13 0.28 23.85
CA LEU A 399 7.11 -0.36 25.18
C LEU A 399 5.97 -1.37 25.35
N ASP A 400 4.82 -1.11 24.73
CA ASP A 400 3.66 -1.98 24.82
C ASP A 400 3.92 -3.33 24.10
N GLU A 401 3.81 -4.43 24.87
CA GLU A 401 4.00 -5.78 24.34
C GLU A 401 2.90 -6.18 23.36
N LYS A 402 1.64 -5.82 23.66
CA LYS A 402 0.50 -6.10 22.79
C LYS A 402 0.66 -5.43 21.43
N GLY A 403 1.11 -4.17 21.41
CA GLY A 403 1.38 -3.46 20.15
C GLY A 403 2.52 -4.06 19.34
N ARG A 404 3.52 -4.72 20.00
CA ARG A 404 4.54 -5.49 19.29
C ARG A 404 4.01 -6.80 18.73
N ASP A 405 3.13 -7.49 19.45
CA ASP A 405 2.49 -8.73 18.98
C ASP A 405 1.52 -8.42 17.83
N GLU A 406 0.72 -7.36 17.95
CA GLU A 406 -0.19 -6.87 16.91
C GLU A 406 0.57 -6.52 15.61
N TYR A 407 1.75 -5.90 15.71
CA TYR A 407 2.59 -5.62 14.55
C TYR A 407 2.88 -6.89 13.72
N TYR A 408 3.23 -8.01 14.36
CA TYR A 408 3.51 -9.26 13.63
C TYR A 408 2.24 -9.88 13.04
N VAL A 409 1.10 -9.76 13.72
CA VAL A 409 -0.21 -10.19 13.17
C VAL A 409 -0.54 -9.37 11.93
N ASP A 410 -0.38 -8.07 11.99
CA ASP A 410 -0.66 -7.17 10.87
C ASP A 410 0.35 -7.33 9.72
N ALA A 411 1.63 -7.57 10.03
CA ALA A 411 2.64 -7.89 9.02
C ALA A 411 2.31 -9.19 8.27
N GLU A 412 1.84 -10.22 8.97
CA GLU A 412 1.37 -11.46 8.33
C GLU A 412 0.12 -11.24 7.48
N ARG A 413 -0.83 -10.44 7.96
CA ARG A 413 -2.02 -10.05 7.18
C ARG A 413 -1.63 -9.31 5.90
N MET A 414 -0.71 -8.34 5.99
CA MET A 414 -0.21 -7.60 4.84
C MET A 414 0.44 -8.53 3.81
N ILE A 415 1.37 -9.38 4.24
CA ILE A 415 2.06 -10.30 3.34
C ILE A 415 1.04 -11.24 2.68
N ASN A 416 0.12 -11.84 3.45
CA ASN A 416 -0.88 -12.76 2.90
C ASN A 416 -1.82 -12.06 1.91
N CYS A 417 -2.27 -10.84 2.21
CA CYS A 417 -3.14 -10.06 1.34
C CYS A 417 -2.48 -9.69 0.01
N LEU A 418 -1.17 -9.38 0.04
CA LEU A 418 -0.42 -8.83 -1.09
C LEU A 418 0.54 -9.84 -1.75
N TYR A 419 0.63 -11.07 -1.26
CA TYR A 419 1.59 -12.07 -1.73
C TYR A 419 1.54 -12.29 -3.25
N ASN A 420 0.34 -12.36 -3.81
CA ASN A 420 0.13 -12.63 -5.22
C ASN A 420 0.41 -11.42 -6.14
N THR A 421 0.59 -10.23 -5.60
CA THR A 421 0.91 -9.03 -6.39
C THR A 421 2.21 -9.23 -7.16
N VAL A 422 2.15 -9.07 -8.48
CA VAL A 422 3.28 -9.33 -9.38
C VAL A 422 4.35 -8.27 -9.23
N SER A 423 3.95 -7.01 -9.09
CA SER A 423 4.82 -5.82 -9.06
C SER A 423 5.54 -5.57 -7.74
N ILE A 424 5.06 -6.09 -6.60
CA ILE A 424 5.76 -5.92 -5.31
C ILE A 424 7.10 -6.65 -5.38
N CYS A 425 8.19 -5.89 -5.29
CA CYS A 425 9.55 -6.42 -5.35
C CYS A 425 10.30 -6.32 -4.02
N LEU A 426 9.84 -5.47 -3.09
CA LEU A 426 10.53 -5.21 -1.85
C LEU A 426 9.55 -4.89 -0.71
N TRP A 427 9.81 -5.46 0.48
CA TRP A 427 9.12 -5.16 1.73
C TRP A 427 9.97 -4.24 2.60
N VAL A 428 9.31 -3.24 3.23
CA VAL A 428 9.93 -2.32 4.18
C VAL A 428 9.28 -2.47 5.56
N PRO A 429 9.81 -3.31 6.47
CA PRO A 429 9.29 -3.49 7.81
C PRO A 429 9.20 -2.20 8.65
N PHE A 430 10.20 -1.32 8.60
CA PHE A 430 10.21 -0.07 9.36
C PHE A 430 10.74 1.11 8.56
N ASN A 431 10.14 2.28 8.80
CA ASN A 431 10.57 3.56 8.25
C ASN A 431 10.99 4.52 9.37
N GLU A 432 12.18 5.14 9.23
CA GLU A 432 12.68 6.27 10.02
C GLU A 432 12.65 6.07 11.56
N GLY A 433 12.62 4.83 12.01
CA GLY A 433 12.57 4.51 13.42
C GLY A 433 11.18 4.69 14.07
N TRP A 434 10.16 5.03 13.27
CA TRP A 434 8.78 5.18 13.78
C TRP A 434 8.20 3.82 14.17
N GLY A 435 8.12 3.59 15.47
CA GLY A 435 7.68 2.31 16.01
C GLY A 435 8.61 1.13 15.71
N GLN A 436 9.89 1.40 15.40
CA GLN A 436 10.87 0.36 15.11
C GLN A 436 11.25 -0.42 16.39
N PHE A 437 11.33 -1.74 16.28
CA PHE A 437 11.80 -2.63 17.34
C PHE A 437 12.28 -3.94 16.73
N ASP A 438 13.32 -4.53 17.29
CA ASP A 438 13.88 -5.84 16.90
C ASP A 438 13.89 -6.06 15.38
N SER A 439 14.31 -5.05 14.60
CA SER A 439 14.16 -5.04 13.13
C SER A 439 14.92 -6.17 12.43
N VAL A 440 15.95 -6.72 13.06
CA VAL A 440 16.63 -7.94 12.58
C VAL A 440 15.65 -9.12 12.59
N LYS A 441 14.96 -9.32 13.72
CA LYS A 441 13.94 -10.36 13.86
C LYS A 441 12.73 -10.13 12.93
N ALA A 442 12.33 -8.87 12.76
CA ALA A 442 11.28 -8.53 11.81
C ALA A 442 11.69 -8.89 10.37
N ALA A 443 12.92 -8.59 9.95
CA ALA A 443 13.41 -8.99 8.63
C ALA A 443 13.40 -10.52 8.44
N GLU A 444 13.78 -11.28 9.45
CA GLU A 444 13.70 -12.75 9.42
C GLU A 444 12.26 -13.23 9.27
N PHE A 445 11.31 -12.63 10.00
CA PHE A 445 9.88 -12.92 9.90
C PHE A 445 9.35 -12.67 8.49
N PHE A 446 9.64 -11.51 7.88
CA PHE A 446 9.25 -11.22 6.52
C PHE A 446 9.84 -12.22 5.51
N ARG A 447 11.11 -12.60 5.69
CA ARG A 447 11.78 -13.60 4.86
C ARG A 447 11.15 -14.98 4.96
N GLU A 448 10.74 -15.38 6.17
CA GLU A 448 10.04 -16.66 6.41
C GLU A 448 8.67 -16.68 5.72
N LYS A 449 7.91 -15.59 5.83
CA LYS A 449 6.57 -15.50 5.24
C LYS A 449 6.61 -15.32 3.71
N ASP A 450 7.59 -14.57 3.21
CA ASP A 450 7.79 -14.36 1.77
C ASP A 450 9.28 -14.35 1.38
N PRO A 451 9.84 -15.51 0.99
CA PRO A 451 11.23 -15.60 0.55
C PRO A 451 11.47 -15.05 -0.87
N THR A 452 10.44 -14.59 -1.57
CA THR A 452 10.52 -14.22 -3.00
C THR A 452 10.77 -12.73 -3.25
N ARG A 453 10.78 -11.91 -2.20
CA ARG A 453 11.01 -10.45 -2.27
C ARG A 453 12.25 -10.02 -1.48
N VAL A 454 12.75 -8.85 -1.87
CA VAL A 454 13.84 -8.16 -1.18
C VAL A 454 13.33 -7.52 0.12
N ILE A 455 14.19 -7.34 1.12
CA ILE A 455 13.81 -6.76 2.41
C ILE A 455 14.71 -5.57 2.74
N ASP A 456 14.11 -4.39 2.94
CA ASP A 456 14.72 -3.21 3.56
C ASP A 456 14.25 -3.11 5.02
N HIS A 457 14.95 -3.75 5.93
CA HIS A 457 14.51 -3.98 7.31
C HIS A 457 14.22 -2.71 8.13
N ALA A 458 14.95 -1.61 7.84
CA ALA A 458 14.86 -0.34 8.56
C ALA A 458 15.28 0.80 7.63
N SER A 459 14.32 1.28 6.82
CA SER A 459 14.55 2.36 5.86
C SER A 459 14.91 3.66 6.58
N GLY A 460 16.03 4.27 6.22
CA GLY A 460 16.48 5.54 6.77
C GLY A 460 17.72 5.45 7.67
N TRP A 461 17.58 5.71 8.98
CA TRP A 461 18.75 6.07 9.82
C TRP A 461 19.13 5.04 10.90
N HIS A 462 18.23 4.14 11.28
CA HIS A 462 18.44 3.22 12.40
C HIS A 462 18.76 1.79 11.93
N ASP A 463 19.65 1.69 10.94
CA ASP A 463 20.10 0.43 10.37
C ASP A 463 20.75 -0.49 11.43
N GLN A 464 20.29 -1.73 11.50
CA GLN A 464 20.80 -2.76 12.40
C GLN A 464 21.68 -3.82 11.67
N GLY A 465 21.92 -3.63 10.36
CA GLY A 465 22.78 -4.49 9.56
C GLY A 465 22.10 -5.76 9.04
N ALA A 466 20.79 -5.76 8.94
CA ALA A 466 19.98 -6.88 8.43
C ALA A 466 19.36 -6.56 7.05
N GLY A 467 18.55 -7.50 6.53
CA GLY A 467 17.91 -7.38 5.23
C GLY A 467 18.90 -7.41 4.06
N ASP A 468 18.43 -7.00 2.90
CA ASP A 468 19.16 -7.04 1.62
C ASP A 468 19.65 -5.66 1.18
N VAL A 469 19.10 -4.60 1.79
CA VAL A 469 19.30 -3.21 1.38
C VAL A 469 20.02 -2.43 2.48
N ASN A 470 21.00 -1.65 2.06
CA ASN A 470 21.64 -0.61 2.86
C ASN A 470 20.99 0.72 2.43
N SER A 471 19.95 1.14 3.16
CA SER A 471 19.06 2.24 2.81
C SER A 471 19.42 3.56 3.47
N PHE A 472 19.10 4.67 2.77
CA PHE A 472 19.44 6.03 3.21
C PHE A 472 18.31 7.01 2.91
N HIS A 473 18.04 7.93 3.86
CA HIS A 473 17.23 9.13 3.66
C HIS A 473 18.15 10.35 3.68
N ILE A 474 18.31 11.01 2.54
CA ILE A 474 19.22 12.16 2.39
C ILE A 474 18.53 13.28 1.61
N TYR A 475 17.99 14.25 2.30
CA TYR A 475 17.35 15.43 1.70
C TYR A 475 18.33 16.57 1.40
N PHE A 476 19.49 16.55 2.05
CA PHE A 476 20.54 17.56 1.87
C PHE A 476 21.84 16.91 1.43
N THR A 477 22.61 17.62 0.61
CA THR A 477 23.93 17.14 0.15
C THR A 477 25.02 17.38 1.20
N PRO A 478 26.09 16.59 1.25
CA PRO A 478 26.49 15.57 0.28
C PRO A 478 25.78 14.21 0.45
N PHE A 479 25.71 13.41 -0.64
CA PHE A 479 25.23 12.03 -0.59
C PHE A 479 26.37 11.11 -0.15
N ILE A 480 26.26 10.59 1.07
CA ILE A 480 27.27 9.71 1.69
C ILE A 480 26.58 8.39 2.05
N PHE A 481 27.18 7.28 1.64
CA PHE A 481 26.67 5.94 1.86
C PHE A 481 27.64 5.11 2.72
N PRO A 482 27.64 5.27 4.04
CA PRO A 482 28.50 4.49 4.93
C PRO A 482 28.04 3.02 4.96
N LYS A 483 28.99 2.09 5.06
CA LYS A 483 28.70 0.68 5.28
C LYS A 483 28.48 0.40 6.76
N TYR A 484 27.57 -0.52 7.09
CA TYR A 484 27.31 -0.96 8.46
C TYR A 484 28.55 -1.64 9.08
N GLY A 485 29.34 -2.33 8.27
CA GLY A 485 30.59 -2.96 8.65
C GLY A 485 31.48 -3.17 7.43
N LYS A 486 32.71 -3.69 7.63
CA LYS A 486 33.65 -3.91 6.52
C LYS A 486 33.10 -4.87 5.46
N ASN A 487 32.26 -5.82 5.86
CA ASN A 487 31.70 -6.88 5.02
C ASN A 487 30.23 -6.62 4.64
N ASP A 488 29.73 -5.39 4.79
CA ASP A 488 28.38 -5.05 4.37
C ASP A 488 28.28 -5.12 2.85
N ASP A 489 27.56 -6.13 2.38
CA ASP A 489 27.42 -6.49 0.96
C ASP A 489 25.99 -6.32 0.45
N ARG A 490 25.16 -5.54 1.17
CA ARG A 490 23.80 -5.20 0.78
C ARG A 490 23.77 -4.17 -0.36
N ALA A 491 22.67 -4.17 -1.12
CA ALA A 491 22.47 -3.19 -2.18
C ALA A 491 22.31 -1.77 -1.60
N ILE A 492 23.04 -0.80 -2.14
CA ILE A 492 22.94 0.61 -1.71
C ILE A 492 21.72 1.25 -2.38
N CYS A 493 20.79 1.76 -1.57
CA CYS A 493 19.58 2.43 -2.05
C CYS A 493 19.39 3.77 -1.33
N LEU A 494 19.07 4.81 -2.10
CA LEU A 494 18.64 6.11 -1.60
C LEU A 494 17.12 6.09 -1.53
N THR A 495 16.59 5.67 -0.38
CA THR A 495 15.20 5.30 -0.18
C THR A 495 14.27 6.47 0.12
N GLU A 496 14.85 7.65 0.38
CA GLU A 496 14.17 8.93 0.30
C GLU A 496 15.16 10.06 0.01
N PHE A 497 14.79 10.97 -0.90
CA PHE A 497 15.60 12.15 -1.20
C PHE A 497 14.78 13.23 -1.93
N GLY A 498 15.33 14.42 -2.01
CA GLY A 498 14.79 15.54 -2.80
C GLY A 498 13.82 16.38 -2.00
N GLY A 499 12.53 16.10 -2.11
CA GLY A 499 11.49 16.86 -1.42
C GLY A 499 11.45 18.34 -1.84
N TYR A 500 11.69 18.60 -3.15
CA TYR A 500 11.69 19.95 -3.70
C TYR A 500 10.27 20.45 -3.87
N SER A 501 9.92 21.51 -3.18
CA SER A 501 8.58 22.07 -3.08
C SER A 501 8.38 23.22 -4.07
N MET A 502 7.23 23.21 -4.71
CA MET A 502 6.67 24.34 -5.45
C MET A 502 5.16 24.39 -5.23
N SER A 503 4.70 25.38 -4.50
CA SER A 503 3.28 25.59 -4.26
C SER A 503 2.62 26.25 -5.46
N ILE A 504 1.42 25.81 -5.82
CA ILE A 504 0.62 26.39 -6.91
C ILE A 504 -0.64 27.02 -6.31
N ASP A 505 -0.84 28.32 -6.58
CA ASP A 505 -2.02 29.06 -6.08
C ASP A 505 -3.31 28.46 -6.66
N GLY A 506 -4.35 28.34 -5.83
CA GLY A 506 -5.61 27.69 -6.18
C GLY A 506 -5.60 26.16 -6.12
N HIS A 507 -4.43 25.53 -5.89
CA HIS A 507 -4.27 24.08 -5.82
C HIS A 507 -3.60 23.63 -4.50
N ARG A 508 -3.65 24.48 -3.46
CA ARG A 508 -3.09 24.22 -2.13
C ARG A 508 -4.18 23.91 -1.12
N PHE A 509 -3.95 22.91 -0.30
CA PHE A 509 -4.83 22.59 0.82
C PHE A 509 -4.84 23.70 1.89
N ASN A 510 -3.66 24.26 2.19
CA ASN A 510 -3.49 25.33 3.17
C ASN A 510 -2.79 26.52 2.49
N THR A 511 -3.45 27.68 2.48
CA THR A 511 -2.93 28.92 1.88
C THR A 511 -1.86 29.59 2.73
N ASP A 512 -1.88 29.36 4.05
CA ASP A 512 -1.02 30.04 5.03
C ASP A 512 0.26 29.27 5.35
N LYS A 513 0.23 27.94 5.22
CA LYS A 513 1.33 27.06 5.57
C LYS A 513 1.61 26.06 4.47
N THR A 514 2.87 25.90 4.12
CA THR A 514 3.36 24.86 3.22
C THR A 514 4.64 24.27 3.79
N PHE A 515 4.88 23.01 3.50
CA PHE A 515 6.10 22.29 3.89
C PHE A 515 6.83 21.74 2.66
N GLY A 516 8.15 21.70 2.73
CA GLY A 516 9.05 21.09 1.77
C GLY A 516 10.50 21.39 2.13
N TYR A 517 11.42 20.54 1.70
CA TYR A 517 12.84 20.64 2.09
C TYR A 517 13.59 21.77 1.38
N ARG A 518 13.18 22.10 0.13
CA ARG A 518 13.68 23.25 -0.64
C ARG A 518 12.53 23.83 -1.46
N ILE A 519 12.36 25.14 -1.39
CA ILE A 519 11.24 25.83 -2.01
C ILE A 519 11.70 26.51 -3.31
N TYR A 520 10.93 26.33 -4.37
CA TYR A 520 11.12 26.95 -5.69
C TYR A 520 9.87 27.73 -6.08
N ASN A 521 10.05 28.86 -6.74
CA ASN A 521 8.97 29.79 -7.08
C ASN A 521 8.59 29.74 -8.57
N SER A 522 9.19 28.85 -9.35
CA SER A 522 8.85 28.65 -10.76
C SER A 522 9.19 27.24 -11.22
N LYS A 523 8.46 26.78 -12.25
CA LYS A 523 8.69 25.50 -12.93
C LYS A 523 10.13 25.38 -13.44
N ASP A 524 10.64 26.41 -14.12
CA ASP A 524 12.02 26.42 -14.66
C ASP A 524 13.08 26.26 -13.56
N ALA A 525 12.88 26.92 -12.40
CA ALA A 525 13.80 26.81 -11.28
C ALA A 525 13.77 25.40 -10.66
N LEU A 526 12.60 24.82 -10.52
CA LEU A 526 12.40 23.45 -10.03
C LEU A 526 13.06 22.44 -11.00
N GLU A 527 12.79 22.53 -12.29
CA GLU A 527 13.35 21.63 -13.31
C GLU A 527 14.87 21.72 -13.38
N LYS A 528 15.45 22.92 -13.35
CA LYS A 528 16.91 23.12 -13.29
C LYS A 528 17.53 22.49 -12.04
N ALA A 529 16.82 22.56 -10.91
CA ALA A 529 17.26 21.95 -9.66
C ALA A 529 17.19 20.42 -9.74
N LEU A 530 16.11 19.85 -10.27
CA LEU A 530 15.96 18.41 -10.50
C LEU A 530 17.02 17.88 -11.46
N HIS A 531 17.27 18.55 -12.59
CA HIS A 531 18.34 18.19 -13.51
C HIS A 531 19.70 18.15 -12.80
N THR A 532 20.00 19.16 -11.98
CA THR A 532 21.24 19.22 -11.23
C THR A 532 21.35 18.07 -10.22
N LEU A 533 20.25 17.79 -9.52
CA LEU A 533 20.15 16.70 -8.54
C LEU A 533 20.38 15.35 -9.20
N TYR A 534 19.61 15.00 -10.21
CA TYR A 534 19.65 13.68 -10.85
C TYR A 534 20.94 13.49 -11.68
N ILE A 535 21.23 14.40 -12.60
CA ILE A 535 22.28 14.20 -13.60
C ILE A 535 23.68 14.51 -13.03
N LYS A 536 23.81 15.63 -12.30
CA LYS A 536 25.15 16.03 -11.82
C LYS A 536 25.55 15.40 -10.49
N ARG A 537 24.59 15.01 -9.64
CA ARG A 537 24.88 14.53 -8.29
C ARG A 537 24.63 13.03 -8.13
N LEU A 538 23.49 12.52 -8.60
CA LEU A 538 23.08 11.12 -8.36
C LEU A 538 23.57 10.16 -9.44
N LYS A 539 23.42 10.49 -10.72
CA LYS A 539 23.85 9.62 -11.83
C LYS A 539 25.30 9.09 -11.68
N PRO A 540 26.30 9.91 -11.32
CA PRO A 540 27.67 9.41 -11.10
C PRO A 540 27.80 8.40 -9.97
N LEU A 541 26.87 8.35 -9.01
CA LEU A 541 26.90 7.42 -7.88
C LEU A 541 26.47 6.01 -8.27
N ILE A 542 25.70 5.87 -9.34
CA ILE A 542 25.29 4.57 -9.88
C ILE A 542 26.53 3.73 -10.21
N THR A 543 27.46 4.31 -10.95
CA THR A 543 28.69 3.62 -11.38
C THR A 543 29.83 3.68 -10.34
N LYS A 544 29.96 4.80 -9.59
CA LYS A 544 31.09 5.00 -8.66
C LYS A 544 30.87 4.40 -7.27
N LYS A 545 29.61 4.21 -6.85
CA LYS A 545 29.25 3.77 -5.50
C LYS A 545 28.34 2.55 -5.46
N GLY A 546 27.87 2.09 -6.62
CA GLY A 546 26.95 0.96 -6.68
C GLY A 546 25.52 1.31 -6.28
N LEU A 547 25.10 2.60 -6.41
CA LEU A 547 23.74 3.01 -6.10
C LEU A 547 22.74 2.24 -7.00
N SER A 548 21.79 1.53 -6.39
CA SER A 548 20.90 0.57 -7.06
C SER A 548 19.46 1.03 -7.19
N ALA A 549 19.04 1.98 -6.34
CA ALA A 549 17.71 2.55 -6.40
C ALA A 549 17.66 3.99 -5.88
N LEU A 550 16.64 4.71 -6.33
CA LEU A 550 16.29 6.06 -5.94
C LEU A 550 14.78 6.15 -5.65
N VAL A 551 14.41 6.83 -4.57
CA VAL A 551 13.01 7.16 -4.25
C VAL A 551 12.91 8.66 -3.99
N TYR A 552 12.40 9.41 -4.97
CA TYR A 552 12.19 10.85 -4.83
C TYR A 552 10.91 11.13 -4.01
N THR A 553 10.94 12.07 -3.11
CA THR A 553 9.81 12.55 -2.31
C THR A 553 9.19 13.77 -2.99
N GLU A 554 8.02 13.74 -3.68
CA GLU A 554 7.12 12.59 -3.78
C GLU A 554 6.21 12.65 -5.04
N VAL A 555 5.25 11.73 -5.18
CA VAL A 555 4.34 11.69 -6.33
C VAL A 555 3.49 12.95 -6.42
N ARG A 556 2.83 13.34 -5.33
CA ARG A 556 1.89 14.47 -5.26
C ARG A 556 1.95 15.16 -3.92
N ASP A 557 1.48 16.40 -3.89
CA ASP A 557 1.26 17.10 -2.64
C ASP A 557 0.26 16.35 -1.75
N VAL A 558 0.46 16.45 -0.44
CA VAL A 558 -0.48 15.95 0.56
C VAL A 558 -0.66 17.02 1.63
N GLU A 559 -1.86 17.57 1.75
CA GLU A 559 -2.19 18.64 2.70
C GLU A 559 -1.19 19.82 2.66
N GLU A 560 -0.38 20.01 3.72
CA GLU A 560 0.61 21.10 3.80
C GLU A 560 1.93 20.76 3.12
N GLU A 561 2.18 19.48 2.84
CA GLU A 561 3.38 19.01 2.13
C GLU A 561 3.23 19.24 0.63
N THR A 562 4.05 20.18 0.09
CA THR A 562 3.92 20.66 -1.30
C THR A 562 5.12 20.30 -2.17
N ASN A 563 5.73 19.18 -1.93
CA ASN A 563 6.91 18.67 -2.63
C ASN A 563 6.62 17.56 -3.66
N GLY A 564 5.33 17.32 -3.94
CA GLY A 564 4.90 16.42 -5.00
C GLY A 564 5.22 16.91 -6.40
N LEU A 565 5.29 16.01 -7.37
CA LEU A 565 5.34 16.34 -8.80
C LEU A 565 3.96 16.70 -9.37
N LEU A 566 2.89 16.28 -8.66
CA LEU A 566 1.50 16.67 -8.92
C LEU A 566 0.98 17.56 -7.78
N THR A 567 0.01 18.42 -8.07
CA THR A 567 -0.77 19.09 -7.03
C THR A 567 -1.69 18.10 -6.30
N TYR A 568 -2.18 18.46 -5.10
CA TYR A 568 -2.98 17.57 -4.25
C TYR A 568 -4.29 17.15 -4.93
N ASP A 569 -4.88 18.02 -5.74
CA ASP A 569 -6.07 17.76 -6.56
C ASP A 569 -5.78 17.12 -7.93
N ARG A 570 -4.51 16.85 -8.27
CA ARG A 570 -4.04 16.28 -9.56
C ARG A 570 -4.35 17.13 -10.79
N GLU A 571 -4.74 18.38 -10.63
CA GLU A 571 -5.04 19.26 -11.76
C GLU A 571 -3.76 19.75 -12.47
N ILE A 572 -2.66 19.91 -11.75
CA ILE A 572 -1.41 20.43 -12.28
C ILE A 572 -0.27 19.43 -12.13
N VAL A 573 0.39 19.15 -13.24
CA VAL A 573 1.71 18.49 -13.27
C VAL A 573 2.77 19.58 -13.15
N LYS A 574 3.53 19.59 -12.04
CA LYS A 574 4.43 20.70 -11.70
C LYS A 574 5.72 20.74 -12.52
N VAL A 575 6.03 19.67 -13.24
CA VAL A 575 7.20 19.56 -14.12
C VAL A 575 6.75 19.13 -15.52
N ASP A 576 7.59 19.36 -16.52
CA ASP A 576 7.33 18.84 -17.86
C ASP A 576 7.58 17.33 -17.88
N VAL A 577 6.63 16.57 -18.44
CA VAL A 577 6.67 15.10 -18.47
C VAL A 577 7.87 14.62 -19.31
N ASP A 578 8.08 15.20 -20.50
CA ASP A 578 9.19 14.81 -21.38
C ASP A 578 10.54 15.23 -20.79
N PHE A 579 10.59 16.35 -20.08
CA PHE A 579 11.79 16.76 -19.34
C PHE A 579 12.18 15.72 -18.28
N MET A 580 11.22 15.27 -17.44
CA MET A 580 11.51 14.23 -16.44
C MET A 580 11.85 12.91 -17.08
N LYS A 581 11.14 12.53 -18.14
CA LYS A 581 11.45 11.32 -18.92
C LYS A 581 12.88 11.33 -19.43
N ASN A 582 13.34 12.42 -20.02
CA ASN A 582 14.71 12.60 -20.51
C ASN A 582 15.77 12.46 -19.40
N ILE A 583 15.46 12.90 -18.17
CA ILE A 583 16.32 12.69 -16.99
C ILE A 583 16.33 11.20 -16.62
N ASN A 584 15.16 10.60 -16.46
CA ASN A 584 14.99 9.25 -15.97
C ASN A 584 15.55 8.20 -16.95
N ASP A 585 15.44 8.43 -18.26
CA ASP A 585 16.05 7.59 -19.29
C ASP A 585 17.58 7.52 -19.19
N GLN A 586 18.21 8.47 -18.51
CA GLN A 586 19.64 8.47 -18.25
C GLN A 586 20.03 7.81 -16.92
N MET A 587 19.06 7.48 -16.07
CA MET A 587 19.27 6.85 -14.76
C MET A 587 19.18 5.32 -14.90
N LYS A 588 20.14 4.73 -15.61
CA LYS A 588 20.23 3.27 -15.89
C LYS A 588 21.61 2.73 -15.50
N LEU A 589 21.70 1.38 -15.31
CA LEU A 589 22.96 0.66 -15.07
C LEU A 589 23.85 0.60 -16.31
#